data_7a9edbffade8875a4d75247610c43c1f
#
_entry.id   7a9edbffade8875a4d75247610c43c1f
#
_cell.length_a   1.000
_cell.length_b   1.000
_cell.length_c   1.000
_cell.angle_alpha   90.00
_cell.angle_beta   90.00
_cell.angle_gamma   90.00
#
_symmetry.space_group_name_H-M   'P 1'
#
loop_
_entity.id
_entity.type
_entity.pdbx_description
1 polymer ?
#
loop_
_entity_poly.entity_id
_entity_poly.type
_entity_poly.pdbx_seq_one_letter_code
_entity_poly.pdbx_strand_id
1 'polypeptide(L)'
;DEVYILAADTAVECYGETLGKPRDRDDARRMLAMLAGCGSAVHTGFYVIRLSDGASAGGCETTYVTFDGMTDAEIEDYISTDEPYDKAGAYGIQGRASLYIPGITGDYFNVMGLPIHAVYALLRDTFGVNMTEFR
;
A
#
# COMPACT_ATOMS: atom_id res chain seq x y z
N ASP A 1 -0.16 -20.80 -24.61
CA ASP A 1 -0.50 -19.53 -23.97
C ASP A 1 0.62 -19.06 -23.07
N GLU A 2 0.82 -17.74 -23.00
CA GLU A 2 1.80 -17.16 -22.10
C GLU A 2 1.23 -17.07 -20.68
N VAL A 3 2.09 -17.38 -19.71
CA VAL A 3 1.77 -17.20 -18.29
C VAL A 3 2.74 -16.20 -17.68
N TYR A 4 2.19 -15.23 -16.98
CA TYR A 4 2.95 -14.23 -16.24
C TYR A 4 2.70 -14.41 -14.76
N ILE A 5 3.77 -14.35 -13.96
CA ILE A 5 3.68 -14.36 -12.51
C ILE A 5 3.95 -12.95 -12.01
N LEU A 6 3.01 -12.41 -11.24
CA LEU A 6 3.13 -11.09 -10.60
C LEU A 6 3.32 -11.28 -9.11
N ALA A 7 4.34 -10.63 -8.57
CA ALA A 7 4.55 -10.51 -7.13
C ALA A 7 4.59 -9.04 -6.75
N ALA A 8 4.03 -8.71 -5.61
CA ALA A 8 4.04 -7.34 -5.07
C ALA A 8 4.14 -7.38 -3.56
N ASP A 9 4.81 -6.37 -3.00
CA ASP A 9 4.93 -6.20 -1.56
C ASP A 9 4.90 -4.71 -1.24
N THR A 10 4.14 -4.35 -0.20
CA THR A 10 3.88 -2.96 0.18
C THR A 10 4.50 -2.65 1.53
N ALA A 11 5.21 -1.53 1.61
CA ALA A 11 5.78 -1.01 2.84
C ALA A 11 5.24 0.40 3.12
N VAL A 12 4.98 0.69 4.38
CA VAL A 12 4.55 2.00 4.84
C VAL A 12 5.69 2.63 5.63
N GLU A 13 6.06 3.84 5.25
CA GLU A 13 7.16 4.57 5.89
C GLU A 13 6.65 5.86 6.52
N CYS A 14 7.07 6.12 7.76
CA CYS A 14 6.75 7.34 8.49
C CYS A 14 7.97 7.77 9.28
N TYR A 15 8.40 9.02 9.11
CA TYR A 15 9.61 9.56 9.78
C TYR A 15 10.84 8.67 9.58
N GLY A 16 11.01 8.09 8.40
CA GLY A 16 12.14 7.22 8.09
C GLY A 16 12.06 5.81 8.70
N GLU A 17 11.00 5.49 9.42
CA GLU A 17 10.76 4.16 9.96
C GLU A 17 9.79 3.39 9.09
N THR A 18 10.13 2.15 8.76
CA THR A 18 9.21 1.25 8.06
C THR A 18 8.25 0.63 9.06
N LEU A 19 6.96 0.88 8.87
CA LEU A 19 5.91 0.37 9.74
C LEU A 19 5.35 -0.91 9.16
N GLY A 20 5.55 -2.02 9.87
CA GLY A 20 4.92 -3.29 9.53
C GLY A 20 3.52 -3.41 10.11
N LYS A 21 3.01 -4.63 10.16
CA LYS A 21 1.75 -4.92 10.87
C LYS A 21 1.96 -4.72 12.36
N PRO A 22 0.99 -4.11 13.08
CA PRO A 22 1.11 -3.96 14.52
C PRO A 22 1.21 -5.32 15.21
N ARG A 23 2.12 -5.43 16.18
CA ARG A 23 2.31 -6.66 16.94
C ARG A 23 1.22 -6.84 18.00
N ASP A 24 0.70 -5.74 18.51
CA ASP A 24 -0.29 -5.68 19.56
C ASP A 24 -0.98 -4.30 19.55
N ARG A 25 -1.86 -4.09 20.52
CA ARG A 25 -2.61 -2.83 20.65
C ARG A 25 -1.68 -1.63 20.93
N ASP A 26 -0.66 -1.82 21.77
CA ASP A 26 0.28 -0.73 22.07
C ASP A 26 1.08 -0.34 20.83
N ASP A 27 1.48 -1.30 20.02
CA ASP A 27 2.20 -1.04 18.76
C ASP A 27 1.31 -0.30 17.76
N ALA A 28 0.04 -0.70 17.66
CA ALA A 28 -0.93 0.01 16.81
C ALA A 28 -1.12 1.47 17.27
N ARG A 29 -1.21 1.68 18.58
CA ARG A 29 -1.32 3.03 19.16
C ARG A 29 -0.10 3.88 18.80
N ARG A 30 1.08 3.32 18.91
CA ARG A 30 2.35 3.98 18.57
C ARG A 30 2.35 4.39 17.09
N MET A 31 1.98 3.48 16.20
CA MET A 31 1.97 3.76 14.76
C MET A 31 1.00 4.87 14.41
N LEU A 32 -0.23 4.82 14.95
CA LEU A 32 -1.23 5.85 14.67
C LEU A 32 -0.84 7.21 15.24
N ALA A 33 -0.19 7.23 16.40
CA ALA A 33 0.33 8.47 16.96
C ALA A 33 1.43 9.09 16.09
N MET A 34 2.24 8.28 15.44
CA MET A 34 3.24 8.76 14.47
C MET A 34 2.56 9.33 13.22
N LEU A 35 1.54 8.67 12.71
CA LEU A 35 0.85 9.07 11.48
C LEU A 35 0.01 10.33 11.67
N ALA A 36 -0.63 10.47 12.85
CA ALA A 36 -1.55 11.56 13.13
C ALA A 36 -0.89 12.92 12.94
N GLY A 37 -1.52 13.77 12.15
CA GLY A 37 -1.03 15.12 11.83
C GLY A 37 0.13 15.16 10.83
N CYS A 38 0.55 14.02 10.31
CA CYS A 38 1.66 13.92 9.37
C CYS A 38 1.29 13.12 8.13
N GLY A 39 1.36 11.82 8.23
CA GLY A 39 1.09 10.92 7.13
C GLY A 39 2.21 9.95 6.88
N SER A 40 2.10 9.25 5.75
CA SER A 40 3.04 8.19 5.40
C SER A 40 3.38 8.21 3.92
N ALA A 41 4.50 7.60 3.57
CA ALA A 41 4.83 7.19 2.21
C ALA A 41 4.53 5.70 2.08
N VAL A 42 3.72 5.33 1.10
CA VAL A 42 3.38 3.94 0.81
C VAL A 42 4.13 3.51 -0.43
N HIS A 43 5.00 2.53 -0.29
CA HIS A 43 5.84 2.02 -1.37
C HIS A 43 5.41 0.60 -1.70
N THR A 44 5.10 0.33 -2.96
CA THR A 44 4.86 -1.03 -3.42
C THR A 44 5.88 -1.40 -4.48
N GLY A 45 6.71 -2.40 -4.17
CA GLY A 45 7.57 -3.04 -5.16
C GLY A 45 6.78 -4.13 -5.86
N PHE A 46 6.92 -4.25 -7.18
CA PHE A 46 6.28 -5.30 -7.95
C PHE A 46 7.26 -5.87 -8.98
N TYR A 47 7.02 -7.13 -9.32
CA TYR A 47 7.90 -7.88 -10.20
C TYR A 47 7.08 -8.84 -11.05
N VAL A 48 7.40 -8.93 -12.33
CA VAL A 48 6.70 -9.80 -13.29
C VAL A 48 7.70 -10.73 -13.94
N ILE A 49 7.35 -12.00 -14.02
CA ILE A 49 8.15 -13.03 -14.70
C ILE A 49 7.28 -13.66 -15.79
N ARG A 50 7.79 -13.69 -17.02
CA ARG A 50 7.18 -14.47 -18.10
C ARG A 50 7.72 -15.88 -18.05
N LEU A 51 6.83 -16.87 -17.90
CA LEU A 51 7.25 -18.25 -17.68
C LEU A 51 7.96 -18.89 -18.86
N SER A 52 7.57 -18.54 -20.10
CA SER A 52 8.07 -19.23 -21.29
C SER A 52 9.59 -19.11 -21.48
N ASP A 53 10.17 -17.97 -21.09
CA ASP A 53 11.61 -17.70 -21.29
C ASP A 53 12.29 -17.17 -20.02
N GLY A 54 11.58 -17.01 -18.93
CA GLY A 54 12.11 -16.47 -17.67
C GLY A 54 12.41 -14.98 -17.71
N ALA A 55 12.01 -14.27 -18.75
CA ALA A 55 12.18 -12.82 -18.82
C ALA A 55 11.44 -12.16 -17.66
N SER A 56 12.06 -11.16 -17.05
CA SER A 56 11.51 -10.51 -15.85
C SER A 56 11.78 -9.02 -15.87
N ALA A 57 10.91 -8.29 -15.17
CA ALA A 57 11.06 -6.86 -14.95
C ALA A 57 10.27 -6.46 -13.71
N GLY A 58 10.62 -5.34 -13.13
CA GLY A 58 9.94 -4.86 -11.95
C GLY A 58 9.96 -3.34 -11.83
N GLY A 59 9.29 -2.85 -10.82
CA GLY A 59 9.23 -1.43 -10.53
C GLY A 59 8.79 -1.18 -9.10
N CYS A 60 8.70 0.09 -8.75
CA CYS A 60 8.22 0.53 -7.45
C CYS A 60 7.33 1.76 -7.65
N GLU A 61 6.21 1.80 -6.96
CA GLU A 61 5.32 2.95 -6.93
C GLU A 61 5.27 3.52 -5.52
N THR A 62 5.29 4.84 -5.40
CA THR A 62 5.23 5.54 -4.11
C THR A 62 4.05 6.49 -4.10
N THR A 63 3.26 6.44 -3.03
CA THR A 63 2.11 7.31 -2.81
C THR A 63 2.19 7.89 -1.41
N TYR A 64 1.92 9.19 -1.29
CA TYR A 64 1.91 9.87 0.01
C TYR A 64 0.48 9.99 0.50
N VAL A 65 0.25 9.55 1.73
CA VAL A 65 -1.06 9.61 2.40
C VAL A 65 -0.95 10.61 3.53
N THR A 66 -1.81 11.64 3.50
CA THR A 66 -1.84 12.68 4.52
C THR A 66 -2.85 12.31 5.59
N PHE A 67 -2.47 12.46 6.86
CA PHE A 67 -3.37 12.25 7.99
C PHE A 67 -3.61 13.56 8.72
N ASP A 68 -4.87 13.80 9.08
CA ASP A 68 -5.23 14.81 10.06
C ASP A 68 -4.73 14.40 11.46
N GLY A 69 -4.72 15.35 12.39
CA GLY A 69 -4.49 15.03 13.79
C GLY A 69 -5.58 14.09 14.30
N MET A 70 -5.22 13.22 15.23
CA MET A 70 -6.13 12.32 15.91
C MET A 70 -6.00 12.53 17.41
N THR A 71 -7.14 12.64 18.10
CA THR A 71 -7.15 12.67 19.57
C THR A 71 -6.84 11.28 20.12
N ASP A 72 -6.44 11.22 21.39
CA ASP A 72 -6.21 9.92 22.05
C ASP A 72 -7.48 9.05 22.01
N ALA A 73 -8.65 9.66 22.20
CA ALA A 73 -9.92 8.94 22.13
C ALA A 73 -10.19 8.37 20.75
N GLU A 74 -9.85 9.09 19.68
CA GLU A 74 -10.00 8.62 18.30
C GLU A 74 -9.05 7.47 18.01
N ILE A 75 -7.81 7.55 18.48
CA ILE A 75 -6.84 6.45 18.34
C ILE A 75 -7.34 5.22 19.10
N GLU A 76 -7.79 5.38 20.35
CA GLU A 76 -8.30 4.26 21.14
C GLU A 76 -9.52 3.61 20.49
N ASP A 77 -10.43 4.41 19.93
CA ASP A 77 -11.59 3.90 19.21
C ASP A 77 -11.16 3.05 18.01
N TYR A 78 -10.23 3.55 17.23
CA TYR A 78 -9.78 2.87 16.02
C TYR A 78 -9.04 1.56 16.33
N ILE A 79 -8.14 1.55 17.31
CA ILE A 79 -7.39 0.34 17.67
C ILE A 79 -8.24 -0.72 18.38
N SER A 80 -9.47 -0.36 18.77
CA SER A 80 -10.45 -1.31 19.31
C SER A 80 -11.15 -2.11 18.22
N THR A 81 -11.00 -1.72 16.96
CA THR A 81 -11.51 -2.47 15.80
C THR A 81 -10.47 -3.50 15.35
N ASP A 82 -10.88 -4.39 14.46
CA ASP A 82 -9.96 -5.38 13.87
C ASP A 82 -9.12 -4.79 12.74
N GLU A 83 -9.50 -3.63 12.22
CA GLU A 83 -8.95 -3.05 10.99
C GLU A 83 -7.43 -2.84 11.01
N PRO A 84 -6.80 -2.31 12.09
CA PRO A 84 -5.38 -1.99 12.06
C PRO A 84 -4.44 -3.20 11.97
N TYR A 85 -4.88 -4.37 12.44
CA TYR A 85 -3.96 -5.44 12.84
C TYR A 85 -3.42 -6.30 11.71
N ASP A 86 -4.06 -6.31 10.55
CA ASP A 86 -3.60 -7.05 9.38
C ASP A 86 -2.95 -6.16 8.31
N LYS A 87 -2.69 -4.90 8.65
CA LYS A 87 -2.21 -3.91 7.67
C LYS A 87 -0.91 -3.27 8.10
N ALA A 88 0.03 -3.11 7.16
CA ALA A 88 1.23 -2.32 7.37
C ALA A 88 0.84 -0.88 7.70
N GLY A 89 1.47 -0.30 8.72
CA GLY A 89 1.18 1.06 9.18
C GLY A 89 -0.06 1.18 10.03
N ALA A 90 -0.74 0.09 10.35
CA ALA A 90 -1.90 0.03 11.24
C ALA A 90 -3.16 0.73 10.71
N TYR A 91 -3.32 0.89 9.39
CA TYR A 91 -4.55 1.50 8.87
C TYR A 91 -4.94 0.94 7.51
N GLY A 92 -6.25 0.98 7.23
CA GLY A 92 -6.80 0.68 5.92
C GLY A 92 -7.48 1.91 5.35
N ILE A 93 -7.04 2.36 4.17
CA ILE A 93 -7.56 3.59 3.55
C ILE A 93 -9.05 3.49 3.20
N GLN A 94 -9.56 2.27 2.99
CA GLN A 94 -10.96 2.04 2.66
C GLN A 94 -11.87 1.97 3.89
N GLY A 95 -11.30 1.82 5.09
CA GLY A 95 -12.05 1.63 6.31
C GLY A 95 -12.25 2.93 7.09
N ARG A 96 -12.36 2.80 8.41
CA ARG A 96 -12.61 3.94 9.31
C ARG A 96 -11.48 4.96 9.32
N ALA A 97 -10.26 4.55 8.95
CA ALA A 97 -9.15 5.49 8.82
C ALA A 97 -9.42 6.59 7.79
N SER A 98 -10.31 6.34 6.83
CA SER A 98 -10.71 7.35 5.83
C SER A 98 -11.26 8.62 6.47
N LEU A 99 -11.79 8.56 7.69
CA LEU A 99 -12.25 9.73 8.43
C LEU A 99 -11.13 10.73 8.71
N TYR A 100 -9.89 10.25 8.78
CA TYR A 100 -8.72 11.03 9.19
C TYR A 100 -7.77 11.31 8.04
N ILE A 101 -8.12 10.90 6.81
CA ILE A 101 -7.26 11.05 5.63
C ILE A 101 -7.88 12.08 4.69
N PRO A 102 -7.40 13.34 4.71
CA PRO A 102 -7.94 14.39 3.81
C PRO A 102 -7.52 14.22 2.38
N GLY A 103 -6.44 13.47 2.11
CA GLY A 103 -6.01 13.29 0.73
C GLY A 103 -4.78 12.42 0.57
N ILE A 104 -4.50 12.10 -0.67
CA ILE A 104 -3.30 11.38 -1.08
C ILE A 104 -2.64 12.11 -2.25
N THR A 105 -1.34 11.86 -2.43
CA THR A 105 -0.61 12.30 -3.62
C THR A 105 0.00 11.07 -4.26
N GLY A 106 -0.54 10.69 -5.42
CA GLY A 106 -0.12 9.51 -6.16
C GLY A 106 -1.28 8.57 -6.47
N ASP A 107 -0.99 7.27 -6.50
CA ASP A 107 -1.92 6.23 -6.94
C ASP A 107 -2.66 5.63 -5.74
N TYR A 108 -3.99 5.78 -5.74
CA TYR A 108 -4.87 5.20 -4.72
C TYR A 108 -4.75 3.67 -4.64
N PHE A 109 -4.68 3.00 -5.80
CA PHE A 109 -4.58 1.54 -5.83
C PHE A 109 -3.26 1.05 -5.26
N ASN A 110 -2.20 1.86 -5.38
CA ASN A 110 -0.93 1.58 -4.71
C ASN A 110 -1.10 1.54 -3.19
N VAL A 111 -1.87 2.46 -2.63
CA VAL A 111 -2.14 2.47 -1.18
C VAL A 111 -2.88 1.22 -0.75
N MET A 112 -3.73 0.67 -1.62
CA MET A 112 -4.43 -0.59 -1.37
C MET A 112 -3.53 -1.82 -1.50
N GLY A 113 -2.34 -1.69 -2.08
CA GLY A 113 -1.36 -2.76 -2.15
C GLY A 113 -0.96 -3.23 -3.55
N LEU A 114 -1.61 -2.72 -4.60
CA LEU A 114 -1.24 -3.08 -5.98
C LEU A 114 -1.41 -1.88 -6.91
N PRO A 115 -0.31 -1.30 -7.41
CA PRO A 115 -0.36 -0.18 -8.34
C PRO A 115 -0.73 -0.66 -9.75
N ILE A 116 -2.02 -0.81 -10.00
CA ILE A 116 -2.57 -1.46 -11.20
C ILE A 116 -2.06 -0.79 -12.48
N HIS A 117 -2.07 0.54 -12.52
CA HIS A 117 -1.62 1.25 -13.72
C HIS A 117 -0.13 1.00 -14.02
N ALA A 118 0.72 1.08 -12.99
CA ALA A 118 2.16 0.84 -13.16
C ALA A 118 2.44 -0.60 -13.61
N VAL A 119 1.72 -1.57 -13.06
CA VAL A 119 1.83 -2.98 -13.46
C VAL A 119 1.40 -3.15 -14.92
N TYR A 120 0.27 -2.57 -15.31
CA TYR A 120 -0.20 -2.60 -16.68
C TYR A 120 0.81 -1.97 -17.65
N ALA A 121 1.35 -0.81 -17.30
CA ALA A 121 2.34 -0.13 -18.13
C ALA A 121 3.59 -0.99 -18.31
N LEU A 122 4.04 -1.68 -17.26
CA LEU A 122 5.17 -2.61 -17.35
C LEU A 122 4.87 -3.77 -18.30
N LEU A 123 3.69 -4.39 -18.17
CA LEU A 123 3.29 -5.50 -19.04
C LEU A 123 3.21 -5.06 -20.50
N ARG A 124 2.63 -3.90 -20.76
CA ARG A 124 2.50 -3.35 -22.11
C ARG A 124 3.85 -2.98 -22.71
N ASP A 125 4.65 -2.20 -21.98
CA ASP A 125 5.85 -1.56 -22.55
C ASP A 125 7.05 -2.51 -22.55
N THR A 126 7.15 -3.42 -21.58
CA THR A 126 8.29 -4.35 -21.49
C THR A 126 7.99 -5.70 -22.16
N PHE A 127 6.77 -6.22 -21.98
CA PHE A 127 6.41 -7.56 -22.48
C PHE A 127 5.48 -7.53 -23.69
N GLY A 128 5.02 -6.37 -24.12
CA GLY A 128 4.11 -6.24 -25.26
C GLY A 128 2.73 -6.83 -25.04
N VAL A 129 2.29 -6.93 -23.77
CA VAL A 129 1.01 -7.51 -23.44
C VAL A 129 -0.12 -6.56 -23.82
N ASN A 130 -1.13 -7.08 -24.52
CA ASN A 130 -2.36 -6.36 -24.84
C ASN A 130 -3.49 -6.90 -23.97
N MET A 131 -3.96 -6.08 -23.03
CA MET A 131 -4.98 -6.52 -22.08
C MET A 131 -6.33 -6.81 -22.73
N THR A 132 -6.57 -6.30 -23.95
CA THR A 132 -7.81 -6.63 -24.67
C THR A 132 -7.86 -8.09 -25.14
N GLU A 133 -6.75 -8.78 -25.12
CA GLU A 133 -6.63 -10.21 -25.46
C GLU A 133 -6.90 -11.11 -24.25
N PHE A 134 -6.99 -10.56 -23.05
CA PHE A 134 -7.29 -11.29 -21.81
C PHE A 134 -8.79 -11.19 -21.53
N ARG A 135 -9.48 -12.32 -21.61
CA ARG A 135 -10.93 -12.37 -21.43
C ARG A 135 -11.33 -13.39 -20.38
#